data_481e16fd5ce8d20e10583c78e3a47767
#
_entry.id   481e16fd5ce8d20e10583c78e3a47767
#
_cell.length_a   1.000
_cell.length_b   1.000
_cell.length_c   1.000
_cell.angle_alpha   90.00
_cell.angle_beta   90.00
_cell.angle_gamma   90.00
#
_symmetry.space_group_name_H-M   'P 1'
#
loop_
_entity.id
_entity.type
_entity.pdbx_description
1 polymer ?
#
loop_
_entity_poly.entity_id
_entity_poly.type
_entity_poly.pdbx_seq_one_letter_code
_entity_poly.pdbx_strand_id
1 'polypeptide(L)'
;MFRAAPRLALLALALACVAASPRAALGSSVGFGPEASRALDLEAWERLQELGEITDASDGSLERTFLSPASRRAMDVALAWMRDAGMRTWTDEAGNVHGRVDGAAAAAAPPSSSPSSSSRPSAAAVLVGSHLDTVRDAGKYDGALGVVLGIAAVKALVLEYGGAANLPRPIHVVGFSDEEGVRFGSTFLGSRALVGAVPDDVFDRVADADGLSFLDALRLNGFEGTRAAVERATLDPADVAAYVEVHIEQGPVLQRAREPAAAVSAIAGQTRLAVRLRGDQGHAGTVPMRGRKDAVAAAAEMIHNLETRCAPPPAREGERGEAAEEEAAEVHARDATADDDDESSSSSSSSSSLVDDSLVCTVGDVRVWPGASNVIAGGVNFTVDIRARTDAARESAVADAIQSFEATCATRGMRCDVERAHDAPATPCDADVAAALERAVRVTASEAAAGRGGASEAAIRSKQGGSSEGGDSRGGGGESLVGQLVSGAGHDALAMAERFKIGMLFVRCLDGVSHSPLERAEPEDVAFAARALAHYLREVQEDAEGGEGGGGAKEEKRREGRGGEL
;
A
#
# COMPACT_ATOMS: atom_id res chain seq x y z
N MET A 1 74.60 -13.23 40.09
CA MET A 1 74.66 -11.75 40.12
C MET A 1 73.56 -11.18 39.26
N PHE A 2 72.82 -10.21 39.84
CA PHE A 2 71.73 -9.37 39.23
C PHE A 2 70.45 -10.10 38.89
N ARG A 3 69.46 -10.08 39.73
CA ARG A 3 68.31 -9.19 40.04
C ARG A 3 67.58 -8.62 38.83
N ALA A 4 66.37 -9.08 38.65
CA ALA A 4 65.24 -8.29 38.15
C ALA A 4 63.93 -8.90 38.65
N ALA A 5 63.27 -8.20 39.53
CA ALA A 5 61.86 -8.32 39.87
C ALA A 5 61.16 -7.02 39.41
N PRO A 6 59.86 -6.81 39.58
CA PRO A 6 58.70 -7.40 38.96
C PRO A 6 57.80 -6.29 38.22
N ARG A 7 57.11 -6.66 37.22
CA ARG A 7 56.05 -5.81 36.66
C ARG A 7 54.82 -6.66 36.41
N LEU A 8 54.11 -6.93 37.50
CA LEU A 8 52.77 -7.57 37.47
C LEU A 8 51.86 -6.84 38.47
N ALA A 9 51.41 -5.63 38.13
CA ALA A 9 50.40 -4.94 38.91
C ALA A 9 49.91 -3.68 38.16
N LEU A 10 49.28 -3.83 36.96
CA LEU A 10 48.55 -2.72 36.28
C LEU A 10 47.67 -3.24 35.13
N LEU A 11 47.03 -4.40 35.31
CA LEU A 11 46.08 -4.93 34.34
C LEU A 11 44.78 -5.44 34.99
N ALA A 12 44.42 -4.89 36.14
CA ALA A 12 43.21 -5.31 36.88
C ALA A 12 42.27 -4.15 37.22
N LEU A 13 42.35 -3.01 36.49
CA LEU A 13 41.46 -1.86 36.72
C LEU A 13 40.79 -1.31 35.45
N ALA A 14 40.69 -2.10 34.39
CA ALA A 14 40.03 -1.67 33.13
C ALA A 14 38.89 -2.59 32.69
N LEU A 15 38.33 -3.43 33.59
CA LEU A 15 37.21 -4.33 33.24
C LEU A 15 35.99 -4.18 34.16
N ALA A 16 35.77 -3.00 34.73
CA ALA A 16 34.63 -2.75 35.61
C ALA A 16 33.83 -1.47 35.21
N CYS A 17 33.78 -1.11 33.92
CA CYS A 17 32.94 0.01 33.42
C CYS A 17 32.32 -0.31 32.06
N VAL A 18 31.71 -1.49 31.91
CA VAL A 18 30.77 -1.75 30.80
C VAL A 18 29.63 -2.60 31.34
N ALA A 19 28.82 -2.00 32.19
CA ALA A 19 27.49 -2.47 32.53
C ALA A 19 26.65 -1.27 33.02
N ALA A 20 26.66 -0.18 32.25
CA ALA A 20 25.59 0.80 32.31
C ALA A 20 24.77 0.56 31.06
N SER A 21 23.60 -0.05 31.21
CA SER A 21 22.59 -0.15 30.18
C SER A 21 22.39 1.23 29.53
N PRO A 22 22.40 1.35 28.22
CA PRO A 22 22.07 2.62 27.54
C PRO A 22 20.56 2.91 27.59
N ARG A 23 19.89 2.56 28.68
CA ARG A 23 18.44 2.72 28.89
C ARG A 23 18.01 4.09 29.39
N ALA A 24 18.90 5.07 29.46
CA ALA A 24 18.59 6.35 30.12
C ALA A 24 18.79 7.58 29.21
N ALA A 25 18.57 7.46 27.89
CA ALA A 25 18.61 8.63 27.01
C ALA A 25 17.76 8.48 25.73
N LEU A 26 16.64 7.75 25.74
CA LEU A 26 15.56 7.94 24.76
C LEU A 26 14.67 9.09 25.23
N GLY A 27 15.27 10.25 25.49
CA GLY A 27 14.59 11.52 25.63
C GLY A 27 14.29 12.04 24.22
N SER A 28 13.05 11.96 23.82
CA SER A 28 12.34 12.75 22.78
C SER A 28 13.23 13.56 21.81
N SER A 29 14.15 12.92 21.07
CA SER A 29 14.58 13.46 19.78
C SER A 29 13.58 12.98 18.75
N VAL A 30 12.79 13.90 18.21
CA VAL A 30 11.73 13.61 17.23
C VAL A 30 12.30 13.00 15.94
N GLY A 31 13.59 13.14 15.62
CA GLY A 31 14.22 12.70 14.38
C GLY A 31 15.12 11.46 14.51
N PHE A 32 15.43 10.84 13.38
CA PHE A 32 16.39 9.74 13.27
C PHE A 32 17.85 10.23 13.36
N GLY A 33 18.74 9.42 13.95
CA GLY A 33 20.18 9.70 13.95
C GLY A 33 20.78 9.74 12.52
N PRO A 34 22.03 10.27 12.37
CA PRO A 34 22.60 10.51 11.04
C PRO A 34 22.70 9.28 10.14
N GLU A 35 23.08 8.11 10.68
CA GLU A 35 23.19 6.88 9.90
C GLU A 35 21.84 6.32 9.53
N ALA A 36 20.85 6.35 10.44
CA ALA A 36 19.47 5.96 10.16
C ALA A 36 18.83 6.89 9.12
N SER A 37 19.05 8.21 9.23
CA SER A 37 18.60 9.18 8.22
C SER A 37 19.18 8.90 6.84
N ARG A 38 20.48 8.56 6.77
CA ARG A 38 21.11 8.18 5.50
C ARG A 38 20.46 6.96 4.86
N ALA A 39 20.12 5.94 5.67
CA ALA A 39 19.44 4.75 5.16
C ALA A 39 18.06 5.08 4.57
N LEU A 40 17.31 6.00 5.20
CA LEU A 40 15.98 6.41 4.77
C LEU A 40 16.00 7.36 3.56
N ASP A 41 16.93 8.32 3.53
CA ASP A 41 16.90 9.39 2.55
C ASP A 41 17.70 9.07 1.29
N LEU A 42 18.91 8.52 1.43
CA LEU A 42 19.84 8.35 0.32
C LEU A 42 19.91 6.90 -0.17
N GLU A 43 20.14 5.94 0.74
CA GLU A 43 20.33 4.54 0.34
C GLU A 43 19.05 3.95 -0.26
N ALA A 44 17.88 4.34 0.24
CA ALA A 44 16.60 3.90 -0.33
C ALA A 44 16.47 4.34 -1.79
N TRP A 45 16.80 5.60 -2.09
CA TRP A 45 16.78 6.10 -3.46
C TRP A 45 17.83 5.42 -4.36
N GLU A 46 19.07 5.31 -3.90
CA GLU A 46 20.16 4.67 -4.65
C GLU A 46 19.81 3.21 -5.00
N ARG A 47 19.24 2.46 -4.06
CA ARG A 47 18.80 1.07 -4.24
C ARG A 47 17.66 0.94 -5.25
N LEU A 48 16.72 1.88 -5.27
CA LEU A 48 15.66 1.92 -6.29
C LEU A 48 16.24 2.13 -7.69
N GLN A 49 17.23 3.03 -7.83
CA GLN A 49 17.88 3.24 -9.12
C GLN A 49 18.66 1.99 -9.54
N GLU A 50 19.42 1.36 -8.64
CA GLU A 50 20.15 0.11 -8.91
C GLU A 50 19.19 -1.02 -9.36
N LEU A 51 18.08 -1.21 -8.64
CA LEU A 51 17.08 -2.23 -8.97
C LEU A 51 16.41 -1.97 -10.32
N GLY A 52 16.20 -0.69 -10.66
CA GLY A 52 15.65 -0.26 -11.95
C GLY A 52 16.55 -0.55 -13.15
N GLU A 53 17.83 -0.84 -12.96
CA GLU A 53 18.76 -1.24 -14.03
C GLU A 53 18.80 -2.76 -14.26
N ILE A 54 18.12 -3.54 -13.41
CA ILE A 54 18.07 -5.00 -13.50
C ILE A 54 16.91 -5.41 -14.41
N THR A 55 17.18 -5.69 -15.67
CA THR A 55 16.20 -6.00 -16.70
C THR A 55 16.62 -7.19 -17.58
N ASP A 56 15.65 -7.87 -18.18
CA ASP A 56 15.85 -8.86 -19.24
C ASP A 56 15.67 -8.27 -20.66
N ALA A 57 15.09 -7.05 -20.76
CA ALA A 57 14.91 -6.40 -22.04
C ALA A 57 16.25 -5.97 -22.67
N SER A 58 16.43 -6.24 -23.94
CA SER A 58 17.69 -5.93 -24.67
C SER A 58 17.75 -4.49 -25.18
N ASP A 59 16.64 -3.79 -25.20
CA ASP A 59 16.51 -2.40 -25.66
C ASP A 59 16.68 -1.37 -24.54
N GLY A 60 16.87 -1.83 -23.29
CA GLY A 60 17.05 -0.99 -22.11
C GLY A 60 15.74 -0.60 -21.42
N SER A 61 14.59 -1.07 -21.89
CA SER A 61 13.35 -0.99 -21.14
C SER A 61 13.40 -1.89 -19.90
N LEU A 62 12.56 -1.63 -18.90
CA LEU A 62 12.50 -2.45 -17.70
C LEU A 62 11.50 -3.60 -17.89
N GLU A 63 12.01 -4.83 -17.85
CA GLU A 63 11.21 -6.05 -17.84
C GLU A 63 11.82 -7.05 -16.85
N ARG A 64 11.05 -7.47 -15.85
CA ARG A 64 11.49 -8.37 -14.78
C ARG A 64 10.34 -9.29 -14.37
N THR A 65 9.95 -10.18 -15.26
CA THR A 65 8.83 -11.10 -15.03
C THR A 65 9.21 -12.25 -14.10
N PHE A 66 8.22 -12.92 -13.54
CA PHE A 66 8.37 -14.00 -12.58
C PHE A 66 9.46 -15.02 -12.96
N LEU A 67 10.42 -15.20 -12.05
CA LEU A 67 11.56 -16.15 -12.17
C LEU A 67 12.36 -16.04 -13.48
N SER A 68 12.31 -14.89 -14.13
CA SER A 68 13.22 -14.57 -15.23
C SER A 68 14.66 -14.35 -14.70
N PRO A 69 15.68 -14.32 -15.55
CA PRO A 69 17.05 -14.04 -15.12
C PRO A 69 17.17 -12.70 -14.39
N ALA A 70 16.47 -11.63 -14.81
CA ALA A 70 16.45 -10.35 -14.12
C ALA A 70 15.74 -10.45 -12.77
N SER A 71 14.61 -11.15 -12.69
CA SER A 71 13.90 -11.40 -11.44
C SER A 71 14.80 -12.10 -10.42
N ARG A 72 15.54 -13.14 -10.84
CA ARG A 72 16.50 -13.83 -9.96
C ARG A 72 17.61 -12.92 -9.45
N ARG A 73 18.17 -12.05 -10.31
CA ARG A 73 19.18 -11.07 -9.89
C ARG A 73 18.59 -10.05 -8.89
N ALA A 74 17.37 -9.57 -9.14
CA ALA A 74 16.68 -8.65 -8.22
C ALA A 74 16.44 -9.28 -6.84
N MET A 75 16.01 -10.56 -6.80
CA MET A 75 15.88 -11.33 -5.56
C MET A 75 17.20 -11.41 -4.79
N ASP A 76 18.30 -11.73 -5.47
CA ASP A 76 19.63 -11.85 -4.86
C ASP A 76 20.11 -10.53 -4.27
N VAL A 77 19.87 -9.43 -4.98
CA VAL A 77 20.20 -8.06 -4.53
C VAL A 77 19.36 -7.66 -3.33
N ALA A 78 18.04 -7.89 -3.36
CA ALA A 78 17.14 -7.61 -2.24
C ALA A 78 17.55 -8.41 -0.98
N LEU A 79 17.85 -9.71 -1.13
CA LEU A 79 18.35 -10.54 -0.02
C LEU A 79 19.69 -10.02 0.53
N ALA A 80 20.58 -9.49 -0.32
CA ALA A 80 21.83 -8.88 0.14
C ALA A 80 21.57 -7.62 0.97
N TRP A 81 20.66 -6.74 0.53
CA TRP A 81 20.29 -5.53 1.28
C TRP A 81 19.57 -5.84 2.58
N MET A 82 18.72 -6.88 2.62
CA MET A 82 18.09 -7.36 3.84
C MET A 82 19.14 -7.84 4.85
N ARG A 83 20.18 -8.57 4.41
CA ARG A 83 21.32 -8.98 5.28
C ARG A 83 22.11 -7.79 5.80
N ASP A 84 22.38 -6.80 4.95
CA ASP A 84 23.04 -5.53 5.33
C ASP A 84 22.23 -4.76 6.39
N ALA A 85 20.90 -4.84 6.34
CA ALA A 85 20.00 -4.29 7.35
C ALA A 85 19.90 -5.13 8.65
N GLY A 86 20.66 -6.22 8.77
CA GLY A 86 20.69 -7.06 9.96
C GLY A 86 19.59 -8.12 10.05
N MET A 87 18.93 -8.43 8.94
CA MET A 87 17.86 -9.43 8.88
C MET A 87 18.41 -10.84 8.59
N ARG A 88 17.77 -11.85 9.12
CA ARG A 88 17.87 -13.25 8.66
C ARG A 88 17.06 -13.38 7.37
N THR A 89 17.65 -13.97 6.33
CA THR A 89 17.04 -14.00 5.00
C THR A 89 16.86 -15.42 4.46
N TRP A 90 15.83 -15.61 3.66
CA TRP A 90 15.54 -16.84 2.89
C TRP A 90 14.65 -16.54 1.70
N THR A 91 14.48 -17.53 0.84
CA THR A 91 13.49 -17.54 -0.23
C THR A 91 12.53 -18.69 0.04
N ASP A 92 11.23 -18.48 -0.11
CA ASP A 92 10.23 -19.54 0.02
C ASP A 92 10.03 -20.31 -1.31
N GLU A 93 9.19 -21.34 -1.27
CA GLU A 93 8.92 -22.22 -2.42
C GLU A 93 7.96 -21.62 -3.47
N ALA A 94 7.41 -20.41 -3.20
CA ALA A 94 6.67 -19.62 -4.19
C ALA A 94 7.57 -18.57 -4.88
N GLY A 95 8.83 -18.44 -4.46
CA GLY A 95 9.79 -17.50 -5.01
C GLY A 95 9.78 -16.13 -4.30
N ASN A 96 9.06 -15.97 -3.20
CA ASN A 96 9.13 -14.75 -2.40
C ASN A 96 10.47 -14.66 -1.67
N VAL A 97 11.01 -13.46 -1.55
CA VAL A 97 12.22 -13.19 -0.74
C VAL A 97 11.82 -12.61 0.61
N HIS A 98 12.48 -13.08 1.65
CA HIS A 98 12.16 -12.75 3.02
C HIS A 98 13.37 -12.24 3.79
N GLY A 99 13.15 -11.22 4.62
CA GLY A 99 14.10 -10.74 5.62
C GLY A 99 13.38 -10.52 6.94
N ARG A 100 13.86 -11.12 8.04
CA ARG A 100 13.23 -11.02 9.35
C ARG A 100 14.22 -10.64 10.44
N VAL A 101 13.79 -9.73 11.28
CA VAL A 101 14.41 -9.41 12.57
C VAL A 101 13.49 -9.97 13.65
N ASP A 102 14.02 -10.86 14.49
CA ASP A 102 13.20 -11.54 15.51
C ASP A 102 13.13 -10.76 16.84
N GLY A 103 14.00 -9.76 17.05
CA GLY A 103 13.98 -8.89 18.22
C GLY A 103 14.29 -9.60 19.56
N ALA A 104 13.98 -8.92 20.67
CA ALA A 104 14.19 -9.42 22.02
C ALA A 104 13.34 -10.67 22.35
N ALA A 105 12.22 -10.85 21.68
CA ALA A 105 11.35 -12.00 21.88
C ALA A 105 12.04 -13.33 21.54
N ALA A 106 12.98 -13.36 20.59
CA ALA A 106 13.74 -14.55 20.24
C ALA A 106 14.82 -14.90 21.28
N ALA A 107 15.36 -13.89 21.96
CA ALA A 107 16.39 -14.11 22.99
C ALA A 107 15.82 -14.76 24.27
N ALA A 108 14.52 -14.70 24.48
CA ALA A 108 13.83 -15.27 25.63
C ALA A 108 13.40 -16.75 25.43
N ALA A 109 13.50 -17.29 24.22
CA ALA A 109 13.14 -18.68 23.93
C ALA A 109 14.31 -19.62 24.29
N PRO A 110 14.10 -20.69 25.09
CA PRO A 110 15.14 -21.68 25.33
C PRO A 110 15.51 -22.41 24.03
N PRO A 111 16.79 -22.78 23.81
CA PRO A 111 17.18 -23.51 22.63
C PRO A 111 16.49 -24.87 22.60
N SER A 112 15.43 -25.01 21.74
CA SER A 112 14.74 -26.28 21.56
C SER A 112 15.51 -27.15 20.57
N SER A 113 15.87 -28.36 20.99
CA SER A 113 16.55 -29.38 20.19
C SER A 113 15.59 -30.22 19.34
N SER A 114 14.35 -29.74 19.09
CA SER A 114 13.36 -30.47 18.26
C SER A 114 12.37 -29.52 17.59
N PRO A 115 12.09 -29.72 16.30
CA PRO A 115 11.17 -28.86 15.55
C PRO A 115 9.67 -29.09 15.81
N SER A 116 9.31 -29.82 16.87
CA SER A 116 7.93 -30.23 17.14
C SER A 116 7.42 -29.89 18.56
N SER A 117 8.05 -28.96 19.29
CA SER A 117 7.50 -28.55 20.58
C SER A 117 6.86 -27.17 20.45
N SER A 118 5.57 -27.10 20.79
CA SER A 118 4.76 -25.89 21.02
C SER A 118 5.40 -24.99 22.09
N SER A 119 6.50 -24.33 21.77
CA SER A 119 7.08 -23.30 22.60
C SER A 119 6.41 -21.98 22.22
N ARG A 120 5.78 -21.39 23.22
CA ARG A 120 5.23 -20.04 23.38
C ARG A 120 5.32 -19.16 22.12
N PRO A 121 4.26 -18.55 21.63
CA PRO A 121 4.30 -17.74 20.43
C PRO A 121 5.33 -16.64 20.62
N SER A 122 6.32 -16.58 19.74
CA SER A 122 7.08 -15.37 19.44
C SER A 122 6.07 -14.26 19.24
N ALA A 123 6.30 -13.05 19.72
CA ALA A 123 5.41 -11.93 19.44
C ALA A 123 5.14 -11.86 17.94
N ALA A 124 3.88 -11.67 17.55
CA ALA A 124 3.51 -11.57 16.14
C ALA A 124 4.26 -10.43 15.45
N ALA A 125 4.83 -10.69 14.28
CA ALA A 125 5.61 -9.72 13.53
C ALA A 125 4.72 -8.70 12.82
N VAL A 126 5.22 -7.46 12.67
CA VAL A 126 4.70 -6.60 11.61
C VAL A 126 5.36 -7.02 10.30
N LEU A 127 4.54 -7.38 9.32
CA LEU A 127 4.97 -7.74 7.99
C LEU A 127 4.91 -6.50 7.08
N VAL A 128 6.00 -6.16 6.43
CA VAL A 128 6.09 -5.07 5.44
C VAL A 128 6.49 -5.66 4.11
N GLY A 129 5.80 -5.31 3.04
CA GLY A 129 6.15 -5.88 1.74
C GLY A 129 5.49 -5.19 0.57
N SER A 130 5.90 -5.63 -0.60
CA SER A 130 5.37 -5.37 -1.93
C SER A 130 6.06 -6.31 -2.91
N HIS A 131 5.87 -6.15 -4.22
CA HIS A 131 6.43 -7.05 -5.22
C HIS A 131 7.77 -6.58 -5.81
N LEU A 132 8.47 -7.51 -6.45
CA LEU A 132 9.74 -7.27 -7.14
C LEU A 132 9.64 -7.48 -8.65
N ASP A 133 8.63 -8.20 -9.13
CA ASP A 133 8.38 -8.34 -10.56
C ASP A 133 7.80 -7.06 -11.16
N THR A 134 7.77 -6.98 -12.48
CA THR A 134 7.28 -5.82 -13.21
C THR A 134 6.45 -6.25 -14.41
N VAL A 135 5.59 -5.36 -14.90
CA VAL A 135 5.06 -5.46 -16.26
C VAL A 135 6.19 -5.30 -17.28
N ARG A 136 5.88 -5.48 -18.57
CA ARG A 136 6.80 -5.16 -19.66
C ARG A 136 6.83 -3.66 -19.88
N ASP A 137 8.02 -3.15 -20.23
CA ASP A 137 8.25 -1.71 -20.43
C ASP A 137 7.80 -0.87 -19.22
N ALA A 138 8.20 -1.34 -18.02
CA ALA A 138 7.77 -0.84 -16.72
C ALA A 138 8.51 0.42 -16.28
N GLY A 139 8.00 1.02 -15.21
CA GLY A 139 8.71 1.99 -14.38
C GLY A 139 9.59 1.34 -13.31
N LYS A 140 10.32 2.16 -12.55
CA LYS A 140 11.32 1.70 -11.56
C LYS A 140 10.75 1.54 -10.14
N TYR A 141 9.55 2.06 -9.89
CA TYR A 141 9.03 2.27 -8.52
C TYR A 141 7.88 1.33 -8.18
N ASP A 142 7.12 0.91 -9.18
CA ASP A 142 5.98 0.01 -9.02
C ASP A 142 6.41 -1.27 -8.30
N GLY A 143 5.80 -1.57 -7.15
CA GLY A 143 6.14 -2.66 -6.25
C GLY A 143 7.51 -2.55 -5.58
N ALA A 144 8.57 -2.39 -6.37
CA ALA A 144 9.95 -2.31 -5.90
C ALA A 144 10.16 -1.27 -4.80
N LEU A 145 9.45 -0.14 -4.86
CA LEU A 145 9.50 0.92 -3.86
C LEU A 145 9.16 0.39 -2.47
N GLY A 146 8.05 -0.36 -2.31
CA GLY A 146 7.62 -0.86 -1.01
C GLY A 146 8.63 -1.81 -0.37
N VAL A 147 9.25 -2.68 -1.16
CA VAL A 147 10.29 -3.60 -0.68
C VAL A 147 11.53 -2.83 -0.20
N VAL A 148 12.00 -1.88 -1.01
CA VAL A 148 13.20 -1.09 -0.68
C VAL A 148 12.97 -0.21 0.55
N LEU A 149 11.81 0.44 0.66
CA LEU A 149 11.46 1.25 1.84
C LEU A 149 11.30 0.40 3.10
N GLY A 150 10.74 -0.81 2.99
CA GLY A 150 10.69 -1.76 4.10
C GLY A 150 12.08 -2.12 4.62
N ILE A 151 13.03 -2.40 3.71
CA ILE A 151 14.42 -2.71 4.07
C ILE A 151 15.09 -1.49 4.72
N ALA A 152 14.90 -0.27 4.17
CA ALA A 152 15.49 0.95 4.71
C ALA A 152 14.95 1.30 6.10
N ALA A 153 13.65 1.17 6.31
CA ALA A 153 13.01 1.40 7.61
C ALA A 153 13.51 0.43 8.68
N VAL A 154 13.63 -0.87 8.37
CA VAL A 154 14.19 -1.85 9.30
C VAL A 154 15.67 -1.53 9.61
N LYS A 155 16.48 -1.18 8.59
CA LYS A 155 17.88 -0.78 8.79
C LYS A 155 17.98 0.42 9.75
N ALA A 156 17.14 1.43 9.55
CA ALA A 156 17.12 2.62 10.40
C ALA A 156 16.77 2.28 11.85
N LEU A 157 15.78 1.43 12.09
CA LEU A 157 15.42 1.00 13.44
C LEU A 157 16.50 0.12 14.08
N VAL A 158 17.11 -0.79 13.34
CA VAL A 158 18.23 -1.60 13.84
C VAL A 158 19.40 -0.72 14.29
N LEU A 159 19.72 0.34 13.55
CA LEU A 159 20.74 1.33 13.93
C LEU A 159 20.32 2.12 15.17
N GLU A 160 19.08 2.56 15.25
CA GLU A 160 18.53 3.35 16.36
C GLU A 160 18.50 2.56 17.68
N TYR A 161 18.04 1.32 17.63
CA TYR A 161 18.00 0.41 18.80
C TYR A 161 19.37 -0.23 19.12
N GLY A 162 20.43 0.07 18.35
CA GLY A 162 21.76 -0.45 18.57
C GLY A 162 21.90 -1.95 18.28
N GLY A 163 21.05 -2.51 17.45
CA GLY A 163 21.11 -3.88 16.98
C GLY A 163 19.76 -4.57 16.86
N ALA A 164 19.66 -5.51 15.94
CA ALA A 164 18.45 -6.26 15.64
C ALA A 164 17.83 -6.98 16.86
N ALA A 165 18.67 -7.48 17.77
CA ALA A 165 18.22 -8.17 18.98
C ALA A 165 17.56 -7.27 20.03
N ASN A 166 17.69 -5.96 19.89
CA ASN A 166 17.15 -4.98 20.83
C ASN A 166 15.75 -4.48 20.45
N LEU A 167 15.26 -4.82 19.26
CA LEU A 167 13.91 -4.47 18.85
C LEU A 167 12.88 -5.21 19.73
N PRO A 168 11.89 -4.55 20.31
CA PRO A 168 10.88 -5.18 21.16
C PRO A 168 10.03 -6.22 20.42
N ARG A 169 9.64 -5.93 19.18
CA ARG A 169 8.77 -6.78 18.34
C ARG A 169 9.47 -7.20 17.06
N PRO A 170 9.21 -8.43 16.57
CA PRO A 170 9.71 -8.86 15.26
C PRO A 170 9.19 -7.99 14.13
N ILE A 171 10.04 -7.72 13.13
CA ILE A 171 9.66 -7.12 11.85
C ILE A 171 10.08 -8.08 10.74
N HIS A 172 9.21 -8.27 9.76
CA HIS A 172 9.42 -9.16 8.64
C HIS A 172 9.18 -8.40 7.34
N VAL A 173 10.20 -8.30 6.49
CA VAL A 173 10.10 -7.72 5.14
C VAL A 173 9.96 -8.84 4.13
N VAL A 174 9.04 -8.68 3.17
CA VAL A 174 8.82 -9.61 2.07
C VAL A 174 8.84 -8.88 0.73
N GLY A 175 9.57 -9.44 -0.24
CA GLY A 175 9.44 -9.09 -1.65
C GLY A 175 8.66 -10.18 -2.36
N PHE A 176 7.42 -9.91 -2.75
CA PHE A 176 6.56 -10.87 -3.41
C PHE A 176 7.02 -11.16 -4.83
N SER A 177 6.67 -12.33 -5.29
CA SER A 177 6.87 -12.80 -6.65
C SER A 177 5.55 -12.79 -7.42
N ASP A 178 5.57 -12.42 -8.71
CA ASP A 178 4.45 -12.50 -9.67
C ASP A 178 3.15 -11.82 -9.18
N GLU A 179 3.25 -10.58 -8.73
CA GLU A 179 2.09 -9.75 -8.42
C GLU A 179 1.32 -9.40 -9.69
N GLU A 180 2.05 -8.96 -10.73
CA GLU A 180 1.55 -8.46 -12.00
C GLU A 180 0.93 -9.53 -12.89
N GLY A 181 1.26 -10.80 -12.63
CA GLY A 181 0.71 -11.94 -13.38
C GLY A 181 1.09 -11.99 -14.86
N VAL A 182 2.15 -11.30 -15.27
CA VAL A 182 2.54 -11.15 -16.69
C VAL A 182 2.86 -12.50 -17.34
N ARG A 183 3.46 -13.40 -16.55
CA ARG A 183 3.90 -14.69 -17.09
C ARG A 183 2.76 -15.70 -17.21
N PHE A 184 1.90 -15.79 -16.20
CA PHE A 184 0.87 -16.84 -16.13
C PHE A 184 -0.55 -16.32 -16.26
N GLY A 185 -0.77 -15.01 -16.38
CA GLY A 185 -2.11 -14.40 -16.45
C GLY A 185 -2.91 -14.52 -15.14
N SER A 186 -2.23 -14.82 -14.02
CA SER A 186 -2.80 -14.89 -12.70
C SER A 186 -1.99 -13.99 -11.76
N THR A 187 -2.63 -13.00 -11.17
CA THR A 187 -2.01 -11.98 -10.32
C THR A 187 -1.84 -12.43 -8.87
N PHE A 188 -0.94 -11.77 -8.14
CA PHE A 188 -0.72 -11.94 -6.69
C PHE A 188 -0.23 -13.35 -6.29
N LEU A 189 0.45 -14.09 -7.17
CA LEU A 189 0.79 -15.50 -6.89
C LEU A 189 1.67 -15.63 -5.63
N GLY A 190 2.61 -14.70 -5.42
CA GLY A 190 3.48 -14.67 -4.24
C GLY A 190 2.72 -14.44 -2.95
N SER A 191 1.91 -13.39 -2.87
CA SER A 191 1.12 -13.08 -1.68
C SER A 191 0.01 -14.10 -1.43
N ARG A 192 -0.63 -14.62 -2.48
CA ARG A 192 -1.60 -15.73 -2.37
C ARG A 192 -0.97 -17.00 -1.79
N ALA A 193 0.28 -17.29 -2.09
CA ALA A 193 0.98 -18.43 -1.48
C ALA A 193 1.12 -18.23 0.04
N LEU A 194 1.41 -16.99 0.51
CA LEU A 194 1.53 -16.71 1.94
C LEU A 194 0.22 -16.80 2.70
N VAL A 195 -0.92 -16.67 2.03
CA VAL A 195 -2.25 -16.83 2.64
C VAL A 195 -2.91 -18.18 2.30
N GLY A 196 -2.23 -19.04 1.49
CA GLY A 196 -2.74 -20.34 1.07
C GLY A 196 -3.92 -20.26 0.10
N ALA A 197 -3.97 -19.21 -0.74
CA ALA A 197 -5.07 -18.90 -1.65
C ALA A 197 -4.66 -18.96 -3.15
N VAL A 198 -3.57 -19.65 -3.49
CA VAL A 198 -3.19 -19.86 -4.91
C VAL A 198 -4.30 -20.66 -5.60
N PRO A 199 -4.86 -20.18 -6.72
CA PRO A 199 -5.95 -20.86 -7.42
C PRO A 199 -5.54 -22.25 -7.92
N ASP A 200 -6.46 -23.22 -7.84
CA ASP A 200 -6.20 -24.61 -8.26
C ASP A 200 -5.79 -24.71 -9.73
N ASP A 201 -6.35 -23.88 -10.60
CA ASP A 201 -6.02 -23.89 -12.02
C ASP A 201 -4.59 -23.43 -12.32
N VAL A 202 -3.97 -22.63 -11.46
CA VAL A 202 -2.54 -22.27 -11.57
C VAL A 202 -1.66 -23.50 -11.42
N PHE A 203 -2.02 -24.42 -10.53
CA PHE A 203 -1.27 -25.66 -10.34
C PHE A 203 -1.49 -26.66 -11.47
N ASP A 204 -2.71 -26.72 -12.03
CA ASP A 204 -3.14 -27.84 -12.86
C ASP A 204 -3.20 -27.52 -14.36
N ARG A 205 -3.43 -26.25 -14.75
CA ARG A 205 -3.82 -25.92 -16.13
C ARG A 205 -3.14 -24.69 -16.71
N VAL A 206 -2.67 -23.76 -15.88
CA VAL A 206 -2.05 -22.52 -16.37
C VAL A 206 -0.62 -22.80 -16.83
N ALA A 207 -0.29 -22.29 -18.01
CA ALA A 207 1.05 -22.34 -18.57
C ALA A 207 1.40 -20.98 -19.19
N ASP A 208 2.70 -20.67 -19.22
CA ASP A 208 3.22 -19.48 -19.90
C ASP A 208 3.20 -19.62 -21.44
N ALA A 209 3.68 -18.58 -22.13
CA ALA A 209 3.71 -18.55 -23.61
C ALA A 209 4.56 -19.67 -24.23
N ASP A 210 5.51 -20.22 -23.48
CA ASP A 210 6.38 -21.32 -23.92
C ASP A 210 5.82 -22.71 -23.55
N GLY A 211 4.67 -22.74 -22.88
CA GLY A 211 4.00 -23.97 -22.46
C GLY A 211 4.53 -24.55 -21.14
N LEU A 212 5.33 -23.79 -20.38
CA LEU A 212 5.79 -24.19 -19.06
C LEU A 212 4.71 -23.92 -18.01
N SER A 213 4.41 -24.92 -17.18
CA SER A 213 3.54 -24.73 -16.03
C SER A 213 4.22 -23.90 -14.93
N PHE A 214 3.41 -23.31 -14.03
CA PHE A 214 3.91 -22.60 -12.84
C PHE A 214 4.88 -23.46 -12.02
N LEU A 215 4.52 -24.72 -11.77
CA LEU A 215 5.37 -25.66 -11.02
C LEU A 215 6.67 -26.03 -11.76
N ASP A 216 6.63 -26.13 -13.09
CA ASP A 216 7.84 -26.38 -13.87
C ASP A 216 8.78 -25.18 -13.88
N ALA A 217 8.24 -23.96 -13.93
CA ALA A 217 9.03 -22.75 -13.81
C ALA A 217 9.75 -22.67 -12.45
N LEU A 218 9.08 -23.04 -11.37
CA LEU A 218 9.69 -23.16 -10.04
C LEU A 218 10.84 -24.20 -10.05
N ARG A 219 10.60 -25.42 -10.56
CA ARG A 219 11.64 -26.47 -10.63
C ARG A 219 12.87 -26.04 -11.42
N LEU A 220 12.67 -25.40 -12.57
CA LEU A 220 13.76 -24.90 -13.41
C LEU A 220 14.61 -23.84 -12.70
N ASN A 221 14.03 -23.15 -11.72
CA ASN A 221 14.71 -22.14 -10.90
C ASN A 221 15.23 -22.68 -9.55
N GLY A 222 15.22 -24.01 -9.36
CA GLY A 222 15.84 -24.65 -8.20
C GLY A 222 14.95 -24.79 -6.96
N PHE A 223 13.65 -24.52 -7.09
CA PHE A 223 12.64 -24.81 -6.06
C PHE A 223 12.14 -26.26 -6.19
N GLU A 224 11.47 -26.77 -5.15
CA GLU A 224 10.88 -28.12 -5.19
C GLU A 224 9.81 -28.23 -6.30
N GLY A 225 9.05 -27.15 -6.54
CA GLY A 225 8.09 -27.02 -7.62
C GLY A 225 6.93 -28.01 -7.49
N THR A 226 6.48 -28.27 -6.29
CA THR A 226 5.28 -29.05 -6.01
C THR A 226 4.22 -28.19 -5.34
N ARG A 227 2.94 -28.50 -5.54
CA ARG A 227 1.85 -27.82 -4.85
C ARG A 227 2.08 -27.81 -3.32
N ALA A 228 2.41 -28.95 -2.75
CA ALA A 228 2.67 -29.06 -1.30
C ALA A 228 3.83 -28.18 -0.83
N ALA A 229 4.83 -27.93 -1.67
CA ALA A 229 5.93 -27.03 -1.36
C ALA A 229 5.45 -25.57 -1.31
N VAL A 230 4.70 -25.13 -2.31
CA VAL A 230 4.11 -23.79 -2.35
C VAL A 230 3.16 -23.57 -1.16
N GLU A 231 2.32 -24.55 -0.84
CA GLU A 231 1.41 -24.49 0.32
C GLU A 231 2.15 -24.37 1.67
N ARG A 232 3.41 -24.85 1.79
CA ARG A 232 4.24 -24.63 3.00
C ARG A 232 4.69 -23.18 3.20
N ALA A 233 4.60 -22.33 2.19
CA ALA A 233 4.87 -20.90 2.34
C ALA A 233 3.80 -20.17 3.18
N THR A 234 2.64 -20.79 3.37
CA THR A 234 1.50 -20.22 4.09
C THR A 234 1.89 -19.84 5.52
N LEU A 235 1.67 -18.56 5.87
CA LEU A 235 1.95 -18.03 7.20
C LEU A 235 0.80 -18.36 8.18
N ASP A 236 1.16 -18.64 9.43
CA ASP A 236 0.17 -18.75 10.50
C ASP A 236 -0.33 -17.33 10.87
N PRO A 237 -1.66 -17.09 10.91
CA PRO A 237 -2.21 -15.82 11.35
C PRO A 237 -1.72 -15.36 12.74
N ALA A 238 -1.36 -16.27 13.62
CA ALA A 238 -0.80 -15.95 14.93
C ALA A 238 0.61 -15.32 14.87
N ASP A 239 1.34 -15.50 13.77
CA ASP A 239 2.71 -15.00 13.60
C ASP A 239 2.76 -13.59 12.98
N VAL A 240 1.63 -13.05 12.51
CA VAL A 240 1.52 -11.75 11.83
C VAL A 240 0.54 -10.85 12.56
N ALA A 241 1.01 -9.71 13.06
CA ALA A 241 0.17 -8.72 13.73
C ALA A 241 -0.61 -7.85 12.74
N ALA A 242 0.08 -7.42 11.69
CA ALA A 242 -0.47 -6.66 10.58
C ALA A 242 0.47 -6.77 9.37
N TYR A 243 -0.07 -6.57 8.19
CA TYR A 243 0.67 -6.38 6.94
C TYR A 243 0.56 -4.92 6.50
N VAL A 244 1.68 -4.32 6.13
CA VAL A 244 1.73 -2.94 5.61
C VAL A 244 2.43 -2.93 4.26
N GLU A 245 1.80 -2.32 3.28
CA GLU A 245 2.33 -2.13 1.94
C GLU A 245 2.56 -0.65 1.65
N VAL A 246 3.77 -0.31 1.19
CA VAL A 246 4.05 1.01 0.64
C VAL A 246 4.10 0.90 -0.87
N HIS A 247 3.37 1.76 -1.57
CA HIS A 247 3.26 1.71 -3.02
C HIS A 247 3.19 3.12 -3.62
N ILE A 248 3.54 3.29 -4.89
CA ILE A 248 3.21 4.53 -5.60
C ILE A 248 1.69 4.65 -5.75
N GLU A 249 1.17 5.88 -5.78
CA GLU A 249 -0.29 6.12 -5.90
C GLU A 249 -0.87 5.59 -7.20
N GLN A 250 -0.08 5.56 -8.28
CA GLN A 250 -0.56 5.25 -9.64
C GLN A 250 -1.69 6.19 -10.11
N GLY A 251 -1.82 7.32 -9.46
CA GLY A 251 -2.84 8.34 -9.66
C GLY A 251 -2.29 9.75 -9.40
N PRO A 252 -3.05 10.80 -9.76
CA PRO A 252 -2.58 12.18 -9.70
C PRO A 252 -3.04 12.94 -8.44
N VAL A 253 -3.68 12.30 -7.45
CA VAL A 253 -4.34 12.99 -6.32
C VAL A 253 -3.33 13.64 -5.41
N LEU A 254 -2.29 12.90 -4.98
CA LEU A 254 -1.20 13.42 -4.15
C LEU A 254 -0.46 14.58 -4.84
N GLN A 255 -0.22 14.46 -6.14
CA GLN A 255 0.43 15.53 -6.89
C GLN A 255 -0.43 16.80 -6.93
N ARG A 256 -1.74 16.69 -7.15
CA ARG A 256 -2.67 17.83 -7.14
C ARG A 256 -2.78 18.45 -5.77
N ALA A 257 -2.79 17.63 -4.73
CA ALA A 257 -2.81 18.08 -3.33
C ALA A 257 -1.45 18.62 -2.85
N ARG A 258 -0.36 18.36 -3.58
CA ARG A 258 1.03 18.66 -3.19
C ARG A 258 1.49 17.92 -1.92
N GLU A 259 0.89 16.76 -1.66
CA GLU A 259 1.26 15.90 -0.55
C GLU A 259 2.25 14.82 -1.03
N PRO A 260 3.31 14.51 -0.26
CA PRO A 260 4.32 13.52 -0.63
C PRO A 260 3.83 12.07 -0.46
N ALA A 261 2.96 11.84 0.51
CA ALA A 261 2.41 10.52 0.82
C ALA A 261 1.09 10.64 1.60
N ALA A 262 0.26 9.60 1.57
CA ALA A 262 -0.95 9.49 2.38
C ALA A 262 -1.28 8.04 2.72
N ALA A 263 -1.94 7.81 3.86
CA ALA A 263 -2.49 6.51 4.22
C ALA A 263 -3.66 6.15 3.29
N VAL A 264 -3.90 4.85 3.12
CA VAL A 264 -4.99 4.30 2.31
C VAL A 264 -6.06 3.72 3.20
N SER A 265 -7.32 4.01 2.91
CA SER A 265 -8.47 3.53 3.68
C SER A 265 -9.04 2.21 3.16
N ALA A 266 -8.92 1.95 1.85
CA ALA A 266 -9.41 0.74 1.22
C ALA A 266 -8.79 0.53 -0.17
N ILE A 267 -8.78 -0.73 -0.62
CA ILE A 267 -8.64 -1.09 -2.03
C ILE A 267 -10.05 -1.17 -2.60
N ALA A 268 -10.31 -0.47 -3.71
CA ALA A 268 -11.63 -0.38 -4.33
C ALA A 268 -12.13 -1.75 -4.80
N GLY A 269 -13.41 -1.99 -4.58
CA GLY A 269 -14.11 -3.10 -5.24
C GLY A 269 -14.28 -2.82 -6.72
N GLN A 270 -14.30 -3.85 -7.54
CA GLN A 270 -14.34 -3.78 -8.99
C GLN A 270 -15.42 -4.68 -9.57
N THR A 271 -16.22 -4.14 -10.51
CA THR A 271 -17.09 -4.95 -11.37
C THR A 271 -16.79 -4.65 -12.83
N ARG A 272 -16.59 -5.69 -13.64
CA ARG A 272 -16.48 -5.56 -15.09
C ARG A 272 -17.72 -6.11 -15.77
N LEU A 273 -18.29 -5.31 -16.68
CA LEU A 273 -19.43 -5.72 -17.51
C LEU A 273 -18.96 -5.94 -18.95
N ALA A 274 -19.49 -6.98 -19.59
CA ALA A 274 -19.42 -7.19 -21.02
C ALA A 274 -20.79 -6.87 -21.62
N VAL A 275 -20.86 -5.85 -22.46
CA VAL A 275 -22.10 -5.36 -23.06
C VAL A 275 -22.11 -5.71 -24.55
N ARG A 276 -23.17 -6.37 -25.01
CA ARG A 276 -23.37 -6.78 -26.40
C ARG A 276 -24.66 -6.21 -26.93
N LEU A 277 -24.57 -5.32 -27.95
CA LEU A 277 -25.68 -4.70 -28.60
C LEU A 277 -25.95 -5.35 -29.97
N ARG A 278 -27.22 -5.59 -30.27
CA ARG A 278 -27.66 -6.07 -31.59
C ARG A 278 -28.72 -5.14 -32.15
N GLY A 279 -28.38 -4.48 -33.25
CA GLY A 279 -29.24 -3.62 -34.05
C GLY A 279 -29.51 -4.22 -35.43
N ASP A 280 -29.98 -3.38 -36.36
CA ASP A 280 -30.27 -3.77 -37.74
C ASP A 280 -29.19 -3.18 -38.68
N GLN A 281 -28.40 -4.06 -39.28
CA GLN A 281 -27.41 -3.63 -40.26
C GLN A 281 -28.09 -3.11 -41.53
N GLY A 282 -27.60 -2.01 -42.11
CA GLY A 282 -28.17 -1.43 -43.31
C GLY A 282 -27.22 -0.48 -44.03
N HIS A 283 -27.61 -0.05 -45.22
CA HIS A 283 -26.83 0.91 -45.99
C HIS A 283 -26.97 2.32 -45.41
N ALA A 284 -25.84 2.97 -45.09
CA ALA A 284 -25.82 4.25 -44.37
C ALA A 284 -26.58 5.39 -45.09
N GLY A 285 -26.55 5.42 -46.43
CA GLY A 285 -27.17 6.49 -47.22
C GLY A 285 -28.62 6.23 -47.63
N THR A 286 -29.13 5.00 -47.61
CA THR A 286 -30.47 4.68 -48.14
C THR A 286 -31.50 4.37 -47.05
N VAL A 287 -31.10 3.96 -45.87
CA VAL A 287 -32.00 3.72 -44.76
C VAL A 287 -32.36 5.06 -44.09
N PRO A 288 -33.63 5.44 -43.92
CA PRO A 288 -34.04 6.68 -43.27
C PRO A 288 -33.55 6.74 -41.80
N MET A 289 -33.31 7.95 -41.27
CA MET A 289 -32.89 8.12 -39.87
C MET A 289 -33.94 7.62 -38.85
N ARG A 290 -35.24 7.87 -39.19
CA ARG A 290 -36.35 7.45 -38.32
C ARG A 290 -36.44 5.92 -38.29
N GLY A 291 -36.40 5.31 -37.11
CA GLY A 291 -36.56 3.88 -36.91
C GLY A 291 -35.29 3.06 -37.12
N ARG A 292 -34.10 3.69 -37.31
CA ARG A 292 -32.83 2.99 -37.32
C ARG A 292 -32.58 2.32 -35.96
N LYS A 293 -32.12 1.07 -36.01
CA LYS A 293 -31.57 0.38 -34.84
C LYS A 293 -30.05 0.32 -34.98
N ASP A 294 -29.44 1.47 -34.87
CA ASP A 294 -28.01 1.69 -35.03
C ASP A 294 -27.28 1.37 -33.73
N ALA A 295 -26.50 0.29 -33.74
CA ALA A 295 -25.81 -0.19 -32.53
C ALA A 295 -24.72 0.79 -32.05
N VAL A 296 -24.05 1.52 -32.94
CA VAL A 296 -23.06 2.53 -32.57
C VAL A 296 -23.71 3.73 -31.88
N ALA A 297 -24.84 4.22 -32.43
CA ALA A 297 -25.56 5.33 -31.82
C ALA A 297 -26.13 4.98 -30.43
N ALA A 298 -26.51 3.71 -30.21
CA ALA A 298 -26.94 3.23 -28.90
C ALA A 298 -25.75 3.13 -27.93
N ALA A 299 -24.62 2.57 -28.37
CA ALA A 299 -23.43 2.47 -27.55
C ALA A 299 -22.91 3.85 -27.14
N ALA A 300 -22.86 4.82 -28.03
CA ALA A 300 -22.46 6.19 -27.75
C ALA A 300 -23.31 6.85 -26.65
N GLU A 301 -24.64 6.65 -26.71
CA GLU A 301 -25.58 7.14 -25.69
C GLU A 301 -25.33 6.47 -24.33
N MET A 302 -25.13 5.15 -24.31
CA MET A 302 -24.85 4.40 -23.10
C MET A 302 -23.53 4.83 -22.44
N ILE A 303 -22.47 4.99 -23.24
CA ILE A 303 -21.14 5.43 -22.78
C ILE A 303 -21.23 6.83 -22.19
N HIS A 304 -21.87 7.76 -22.88
CA HIS A 304 -22.06 9.14 -22.41
C HIS A 304 -22.89 9.19 -21.10
N ASN A 305 -23.97 8.41 -21.03
CA ASN A 305 -24.78 8.33 -19.82
C ASN A 305 -23.98 7.75 -18.63
N LEU A 306 -23.15 6.74 -18.86
CA LEU A 306 -22.29 6.17 -17.84
C LEU A 306 -21.29 7.21 -17.32
N GLU A 307 -20.55 7.86 -18.20
CA GLU A 307 -19.59 8.91 -17.86
C GLU A 307 -20.26 10.03 -17.03
N THR A 308 -21.40 10.53 -17.49
CA THR A 308 -22.15 11.59 -16.81
C THR A 308 -22.60 11.20 -15.39
N ARG A 309 -22.95 9.94 -15.18
CA ARG A 309 -23.38 9.44 -13.86
C ARG A 309 -22.23 9.23 -12.88
N CYS A 310 -21.08 8.84 -13.38
CA CYS A 310 -19.90 8.58 -12.57
C CYS A 310 -19.04 9.85 -12.36
N ALA A 311 -19.19 10.86 -13.21
CA ALA A 311 -18.52 12.14 -13.02
C ALA A 311 -19.22 12.93 -11.89
N PRO A 312 -18.48 13.44 -10.89
CA PRO A 312 -19.08 14.35 -9.93
C PRO A 312 -19.64 15.59 -10.68
N PRO A 313 -20.78 16.17 -10.22
CA PRO A 313 -21.28 17.39 -10.80
C PRO A 313 -20.18 18.47 -10.73
N PRO A 314 -20.02 19.31 -11.79
CA PRO A 314 -19.03 20.37 -11.76
C PRO A 314 -19.31 21.27 -10.55
N ALA A 315 -18.28 21.47 -9.71
CA ALA A 315 -18.38 22.37 -8.56
C ALA A 315 -18.87 23.74 -9.03
N ARG A 316 -20.00 24.20 -8.51
CA ARG A 316 -20.54 25.52 -8.84
C ARG A 316 -19.52 26.58 -8.48
N GLU A 317 -19.25 27.53 -9.39
CA GLU A 317 -18.40 28.68 -9.09
C GLU A 317 -19.04 29.44 -7.91
N GLY A 318 -18.49 29.30 -6.71
CA GLY A 318 -18.99 29.88 -5.44
C GLY A 318 -18.95 28.91 -4.26
N GLU A 319 -19.02 27.59 -4.47
CA GLU A 319 -19.06 26.59 -3.38
C GLU A 319 -17.66 26.16 -2.88
N ARG A 320 -16.57 26.61 -3.53
CA ARG A 320 -15.18 26.28 -3.12
C ARG A 320 -14.74 26.93 -1.80
N GLY A 321 -15.49 27.92 -1.30
CA GLY A 321 -15.20 28.59 -0.02
C GLY A 321 -16.03 28.07 1.15
N GLU A 322 -17.26 27.63 0.89
CA GLU A 322 -18.21 27.29 1.95
C GLU A 322 -18.12 25.83 2.42
N ALA A 323 -17.80 24.89 1.50
CA ALA A 323 -17.65 23.47 1.86
C ALA A 323 -16.43 23.21 2.77
N ALA A 324 -15.33 23.95 2.59
CA ALA A 324 -14.15 23.83 3.45
C ALA A 324 -14.38 24.46 4.85
N GLU A 325 -15.29 25.46 4.95
CA GLU A 325 -15.63 26.08 6.24
C GLU A 325 -16.70 25.28 6.99
N GLU A 326 -17.60 24.59 6.30
CA GLU A 326 -18.66 23.77 6.90
C GLU A 326 -18.10 22.43 7.43
N GLU A 327 -17.16 21.80 6.72
CA GLU A 327 -16.47 20.58 7.17
C GLU A 327 -15.56 20.85 8.38
N ALA A 328 -14.90 22.00 8.43
CA ALA A 328 -14.12 22.46 9.60
C ALA A 328 -15.03 22.78 10.81
N ALA A 329 -16.25 23.26 10.59
CA ALA A 329 -17.21 23.55 11.66
C ALA A 329 -17.83 22.28 12.27
N GLU A 330 -18.07 21.24 11.45
CA GLU A 330 -18.63 19.96 11.91
C GLU A 330 -17.65 19.15 12.75
N VAL A 331 -16.34 19.22 12.47
CA VAL A 331 -15.28 18.59 13.25
C VAL A 331 -15.15 19.26 14.63
N HIS A 332 -15.31 20.58 14.72
CA HIS A 332 -15.26 21.31 16.01
C HIS A 332 -16.52 21.10 16.88
N ALA A 333 -17.66 20.76 16.29
CA ALA A 333 -18.88 20.51 17.03
C ALA A 333 -18.93 19.12 17.70
N ARG A 334 -18.17 18.15 17.21
CA ARG A 334 -18.11 16.79 17.77
C ARG A 334 -17.21 16.64 19.00
N ASP A 335 -16.31 17.59 19.24
CA ASP A 335 -15.37 17.55 20.37
C ASP A 335 -15.92 18.27 21.64
N ALA A 336 -17.11 18.87 21.56
CA ALA A 336 -17.66 19.72 22.64
C ALA A 336 -18.88 19.14 23.38
N THR A 337 -19.41 17.96 23.01
CA THR A 337 -20.57 17.38 23.73
C THR A 337 -20.42 15.87 23.92
N ALA A 338 -19.71 15.50 24.97
CA ALA A 338 -19.91 14.24 25.64
C ALA A 338 -20.59 14.56 26.97
N ASP A 339 -21.91 14.46 27.00
CA ASP A 339 -22.73 14.02 28.17
C ASP A 339 -24.23 14.20 27.85
N ASP A 340 -24.96 13.15 28.30
CA ASP A 340 -26.40 13.05 28.56
C ASP A 340 -27.41 12.68 27.47
N ASP A 341 -27.99 11.54 27.77
CA ASP A 341 -29.20 10.85 27.29
C ASP A 341 -30.39 11.75 26.90
N ASP A 342 -31.06 11.54 25.79
CA ASP A 342 -32.49 11.19 25.76
C ASP A 342 -33.04 10.86 24.35
N GLU A 343 -34.12 10.06 24.31
CA GLU A 343 -34.79 9.46 23.16
C GLU A 343 -35.54 10.43 22.26
N SER A 344 -35.65 9.99 21.01
CA SER A 344 -36.72 10.27 20.02
C SER A 344 -36.86 11.66 19.40
N SER A 345 -36.39 11.77 18.17
CA SER A 345 -37.12 12.51 17.12
C SER A 345 -36.73 12.04 15.73
N SER A 346 -37.73 11.57 15.00
CA SER A 346 -37.69 11.24 13.59
C SER A 346 -37.39 12.48 12.75
N SER A 347 -36.19 12.60 12.22
CA SER A 347 -35.85 13.57 11.20
C SER A 347 -35.76 12.88 9.84
N SER A 348 -36.64 13.29 8.93
CA SER A 348 -36.62 12.96 7.52
C SER A 348 -35.31 13.36 6.90
N SER A 349 -34.43 12.40 6.65
CA SER A 349 -33.21 12.60 5.88
C SER A 349 -33.58 12.86 4.42
N SER A 350 -33.40 14.10 3.97
CA SER A 350 -33.28 14.41 2.54
C SER A 350 -32.03 13.69 2.03
N SER A 351 -32.22 12.63 1.23
CA SER A 351 -31.15 11.95 0.52
C SER A 351 -30.58 12.88 -0.55
N SER A 352 -29.62 13.75 -0.18
CA SER A 352 -28.65 14.24 -1.14
C SER A 352 -27.81 13.02 -1.52
N SER A 353 -27.88 12.57 -2.77
CA SER A 353 -27.02 11.54 -3.31
C SER A 353 -25.58 12.05 -3.24
N LEU A 354 -24.86 11.71 -2.17
CA LEU A 354 -23.41 11.86 -2.09
C LEU A 354 -22.84 10.96 -3.17
N VAL A 355 -22.45 11.53 -4.30
CA VAL A 355 -21.62 10.83 -5.28
C VAL A 355 -20.33 10.52 -4.54
N ASP A 356 -20.02 9.24 -4.32
CA ASP A 356 -18.78 8.80 -3.71
C ASP A 356 -17.64 9.23 -4.64
N ASP A 357 -16.80 10.15 -4.22
CA ASP A 357 -15.65 10.67 -4.99
C ASP A 357 -14.65 9.57 -5.40
N SER A 358 -14.78 8.37 -4.82
CA SER A 358 -14.00 7.18 -5.21
C SER A 358 -14.62 6.38 -6.36
N LEU A 359 -15.83 6.75 -6.83
CA LEU A 359 -16.49 6.04 -7.93
C LEU A 359 -15.80 6.37 -9.26
N VAL A 360 -15.27 5.33 -9.92
CA VAL A 360 -14.63 5.44 -11.24
C VAL A 360 -15.29 4.46 -12.21
N CYS A 361 -15.67 4.96 -13.41
CA CYS A 361 -16.28 4.17 -14.46
C CYS A 361 -15.55 4.36 -15.79
N THR A 362 -15.12 3.27 -16.40
CA THR A 362 -14.34 3.30 -17.64
C THR A 362 -14.92 2.36 -18.68
N VAL A 363 -14.98 2.80 -19.93
CA VAL A 363 -15.22 1.94 -21.10
C VAL A 363 -13.87 1.71 -21.79
N GLY A 364 -13.30 0.51 -21.65
CA GLY A 364 -11.93 0.23 -22.08
C GLY A 364 -11.80 -0.37 -23.49
N ASP A 365 -12.80 -1.13 -23.96
CA ASP A 365 -12.79 -1.77 -25.29
C ASP A 365 -14.14 -1.54 -25.99
N VAL A 366 -14.12 -1.15 -27.26
CA VAL A 366 -15.31 -0.97 -28.08
C VAL A 366 -15.07 -1.62 -29.46
N ARG A 367 -15.87 -2.63 -29.79
CA ARG A 367 -15.76 -3.34 -31.08
C ARG A 367 -17.05 -3.22 -31.85
N VAL A 368 -16.94 -2.72 -33.08
CA VAL A 368 -18.06 -2.44 -33.97
C VAL A 368 -18.10 -3.47 -35.11
N TRP A 369 -19.30 -4.00 -35.40
CA TRP A 369 -19.54 -4.87 -36.53
C TRP A 369 -20.57 -4.31 -37.48
N PRO A 370 -20.33 -4.27 -38.82
CA PRO A 370 -19.12 -4.75 -39.53
C PRO A 370 -17.98 -3.73 -39.57
N GLY A 371 -18.10 -2.52 -39.02
CA GLY A 371 -17.04 -1.54 -38.96
C GLY A 371 -16.69 -0.86 -40.28
N ALA A 372 -17.67 -0.69 -41.17
CA ALA A 372 -17.51 -0.04 -42.46
C ALA A 372 -18.20 1.33 -42.49
N SER A 373 -17.59 2.34 -43.11
CA SER A 373 -18.05 3.74 -43.10
C SER A 373 -19.39 3.99 -43.76
N ASN A 374 -19.81 3.11 -44.66
CA ASN A 374 -21.06 3.20 -45.42
C ASN A 374 -22.16 2.21 -44.95
N VAL A 375 -21.97 1.61 -43.76
CA VAL A 375 -22.89 0.61 -43.21
C VAL A 375 -23.33 1.02 -41.80
N ILE A 376 -24.65 0.97 -41.54
CA ILE A 376 -25.21 1.08 -40.19
C ILE A 376 -24.78 -0.15 -39.41
N ALA A 377 -24.16 0.03 -38.25
CA ALA A 377 -23.65 -1.07 -37.46
C ALA A 377 -24.75 -1.99 -36.94
N GLY A 378 -24.65 -3.28 -37.25
CA GLY A 378 -25.58 -4.31 -36.76
C GLY A 378 -25.22 -4.82 -35.36
N GLY A 379 -24.02 -4.55 -34.88
CA GLY A 379 -23.57 -4.97 -33.55
C GLY A 379 -22.47 -4.11 -32.99
N VAL A 380 -22.48 -3.93 -31.68
CA VAL A 380 -21.36 -3.37 -30.89
C VAL A 380 -21.19 -4.19 -29.64
N ASN A 381 -19.92 -4.53 -29.34
CA ASN A 381 -19.53 -5.07 -28.04
C ASN A 381 -18.63 -4.05 -27.35
N PHE A 382 -18.85 -3.82 -26.07
CA PHE A 382 -17.96 -2.98 -25.27
C PHE A 382 -17.85 -3.49 -23.84
N THR A 383 -16.77 -3.12 -23.15
CA THR A 383 -16.53 -3.45 -21.74
C THR A 383 -16.73 -2.22 -20.86
N VAL A 384 -17.20 -2.44 -19.64
CA VAL A 384 -17.28 -1.41 -18.59
C VAL A 384 -16.53 -1.91 -17.38
N ASP A 385 -15.72 -1.05 -16.77
CA ASP A 385 -15.03 -1.25 -15.51
C ASP A 385 -15.55 -0.22 -14.50
N ILE A 386 -16.19 -0.67 -13.41
CA ILE A 386 -16.75 0.18 -12.35
C ILE A 386 -16.03 -0.16 -11.06
N ARG A 387 -15.42 0.85 -10.42
CA ARG A 387 -14.71 0.73 -9.15
C ARG A 387 -15.24 1.73 -8.14
N ALA A 388 -15.32 1.32 -6.86
CA ALA A 388 -15.68 2.19 -5.76
C ALA A 388 -15.07 1.70 -4.44
N ARG A 389 -14.93 2.63 -3.49
CA ARG A 389 -14.43 2.39 -2.13
C ARG A 389 -15.25 1.36 -1.38
N THR A 390 -16.56 1.33 -1.59
CA THR A 390 -17.48 0.43 -0.91
C THR A 390 -18.27 -0.42 -1.89
N ASP A 391 -18.61 -1.64 -1.51
CA ASP A 391 -19.43 -2.51 -2.32
C ASP A 391 -20.84 -1.93 -2.53
N ALA A 392 -21.40 -1.22 -1.55
CA ALA A 392 -22.70 -0.59 -1.67
C ALA A 392 -22.73 0.46 -2.78
N ALA A 393 -21.74 1.35 -2.85
CA ALA A 393 -21.62 2.36 -3.92
C ALA A 393 -21.39 1.70 -5.28
N ARG A 394 -20.50 0.70 -5.35
CA ARG A 394 -20.20 -0.06 -6.56
C ARG A 394 -21.44 -0.77 -7.11
N GLU A 395 -22.15 -1.53 -6.26
CA GLU A 395 -23.35 -2.27 -6.67
C GLU A 395 -24.48 -1.34 -7.12
N SER A 396 -24.67 -0.20 -6.45
CA SER A 396 -25.61 0.83 -6.88
C SER A 396 -25.27 1.36 -8.27
N ALA A 397 -24.00 1.73 -8.50
CA ALA A 397 -23.57 2.21 -9.81
C ALA A 397 -23.69 1.16 -10.92
N VAL A 398 -23.41 -0.10 -10.62
CA VAL A 398 -23.58 -1.24 -11.54
C VAL A 398 -25.07 -1.43 -11.89
N ALA A 399 -25.96 -1.41 -10.90
CA ALA A 399 -27.40 -1.55 -11.13
C ALA A 399 -27.94 -0.41 -11.99
N ASP A 400 -27.54 0.82 -11.69
CA ASP A 400 -27.91 2.00 -12.48
C ASP A 400 -27.40 1.94 -13.92
N ALA A 401 -26.18 1.48 -14.14
CA ALA A 401 -25.60 1.29 -15.47
C ALA A 401 -26.41 0.26 -16.28
N ILE A 402 -26.68 -0.91 -15.70
CA ILE A 402 -27.46 -1.98 -16.34
C ILE A 402 -28.86 -1.46 -16.69
N GLN A 403 -29.56 -0.82 -15.76
CA GLN A 403 -30.89 -0.24 -15.99
C GLN A 403 -30.88 0.81 -17.13
N SER A 404 -29.85 1.68 -17.15
CA SER A 404 -29.70 2.69 -18.20
C SER A 404 -29.46 2.04 -19.56
N PHE A 405 -28.65 0.99 -19.65
CA PHE A 405 -28.38 0.27 -20.89
C PHE A 405 -29.63 -0.44 -21.41
N GLU A 406 -30.38 -1.11 -20.54
CA GLU A 406 -31.64 -1.75 -20.89
C GLU A 406 -32.69 -0.74 -21.38
N ALA A 407 -32.80 0.42 -20.72
CA ALA A 407 -33.71 1.50 -21.13
C ALA A 407 -33.35 2.07 -22.51
N THR A 408 -32.07 2.29 -22.80
CA THR A 408 -31.60 2.73 -24.12
C THR A 408 -31.92 1.69 -25.18
N CYS A 409 -31.73 0.41 -24.92
CA CYS A 409 -32.11 -0.65 -25.87
C CYS A 409 -33.60 -0.74 -26.09
N ALA A 410 -34.40 -0.66 -25.05
CA ALA A 410 -35.85 -0.67 -25.15
C ALA A 410 -36.38 0.52 -26.00
N THR A 411 -35.90 1.74 -25.74
CA THR A 411 -36.25 2.95 -26.47
C THR A 411 -35.90 2.86 -27.95
N ARG A 412 -34.76 2.24 -28.29
CA ARG A 412 -34.31 2.08 -29.68
C ARG A 412 -34.82 0.79 -30.32
N GLY A 413 -35.59 -0.05 -29.61
CA GLY A 413 -36.13 -1.32 -30.10
C GLY A 413 -35.05 -2.33 -30.45
N MET A 414 -33.94 -2.35 -29.69
CA MET A 414 -32.75 -3.19 -29.87
C MET A 414 -32.67 -4.28 -28.83
N ARG A 415 -31.77 -5.24 -29.04
CA ARG A 415 -31.42 -6.27 -28.04
C ARG A 415 -30.11 -5.91 -27.35
N CYS A 416 -30.13 -5.95 -26.03
CA CYS A 416 -28.96 -5.84 -25.20
C CYS A 416 -28.74 -7.14 -24.43
N ASP A 417 -27.47 -7.50 -24.27
CA ASP A 417 -27.02 -8.53 -23.38
C ASP A 417 -25.91 -7.91 -22.52
N VAL A 418 -26.12 -7.89 -21.21
CA VAL A 418 -25.18 -7.33 -20.23
C VAL A 418 -24.80 -8.44 -19.28
N GLU A 419 -23.52 -8.80 -19.27
CA GLU A 419 -22.97 -9.87 -18.46
C GLU A 419 -21.98 -9.30 -17.45
N ARG A 420 -22.05 -9.70 -16.18
CA ARG A 420 -20.99 -9.46 -15.21
C ARG A 420 -19.85 -10.44 -15.48
N ALA A 421 -18.79 -9.94 -16.10
CA ALA A 421 -17.63 -10.74 -16.49
C ALA A 421 -16.60 -10.91 -15.34
N HIS A 422 -16.59 -9.96 -14.39
CA HIS A 422 -15.72 -10.00 -13.21
C HIS A 422 -16.37 -9.24 -12.07
N ASP A 423 -16.14 -9.71 -10.84
CA ASP A 423 -16.64 -9.07 -9.63
C ASP A 423 -15.67 -9.34 -8.47
N ALA A 424 -15.18 -8.27 -7.85
CA ALA A 424 -14.29 -8.33 -6.69
C ALA A 424 -14.78 -7.33 -5.63
N PRO A 425 -14.90 -7.75 -4.36
CA PRO A 425 -15.36 -6.87 -3.29
C PRO A 425 -14.30 -5.82 -2.95
N ALA A 426 -14.75 -4.71 -2.37
CA ALA A 426 -13.88 -3.72 -1.76
C ALA A 426 -13.19 -4.30 -0.53
N THR A 427 -11.92 -3.99 -0.35
CA THR A 427 -11.12 -4.49 0.77
C THR A 427 -10.69 -3.32 1.64
N PRO A 428 -11.33 -3.11 2.82
CA PRO A 428 -10.96 -2.03 3.73
C PRO A 428 -9.60 -2.32 4.39
N CYS A 429 -8.79 -1.28 4.56
CA CYS A 429 -7.66 -1.33 5.47
C CYS A 429 -8.15 -1.38 6.93
N ASP A 430 -7.36 -1.99 7.81
CA ASP A 430 -7.64 -1.98 9.25
C ASP A 430 -7.57 -0.54 9.77
N ALA A 431 -8.60 -0.10 10.49
CA ALA A 431 -8.74 1.29 10.92
C ALA A 431 -7.61 1.74 11.85
N ASP A 432 -7.14 0.86 12.74
CA ASP A 432 -6.05 1.19 13.68
C ASP A 432 -4.72 1.32 12.94
N VAL A 433 -4.46 0.43 11.96
CA VAL A 433 -3.25 0.46 11.13
C VAL A 433 -3.25 1.71 10.25
N ALA A 434 -4.37 2.02 9.60
CA ALA A 434 -4.51 3.21 8.74
C ALA A 434 -4.31 4.51 9.56
N ALA A 435 -4.91 4.60 10.76
CA ALA A 435 -4.75 5.75 11.65
C ALA A 435 -3.30 5.88 12.15
N ALA A 436 -2.60 4.77 12.43
CA ALA A 436 -1.19 4.79 12.81
C ALA A 436 -0.29 5.28 11.67
N LEU A 437 -0.53 4.82 10.43
CA LEU A 437 0.16 5.30 9.24
C LEU A 437 -0.09 6.81 9.01
N GLU A 438 -1.31 7.27 9.20
CA GLU A 438 -1.65 8.69 9.09
C GLU A 438 -0.93 9.55 10.16
N ARG A 439 -0.85 9.06 11.42
CA ARG A 439 -0.02 9.72 12.45
C ARG A 439 1.44 9.80 12.05
N ALA A 440 1.99 8.72 11.51
CA ALA A 440 3.38 8.66 11.04
C ALA A 440 3.65 9.68 9.91
N VAL A 441 2.72 9.83 8.97
CA VAL A 441 2.77 10.87 7.91
C VAL A 441 2.79 12.26 8.54
N ARG A 442 1.92 12.55 9.52
CA ARG A 442 1.88 13.86 10.21
C ARG A 442 3.18 14.15 10.99
N VAL A 443 3.73 13.17 11.67
CA VAL A 443 5.02 13.32 12.38
C VAL A 443 6.13 13.67 11.39
N THR A 444 6.22 12.94 10.29
CA THR A 444 7.23 13.20 9.23
C THR A 444 7.07 14.58 8.62
N ALA A 445 5.84 15.03 8.36
CA ALA A 445 5.57 16.37 7.84
C ALA A 445 6.02 17.47 8.82
N SER A 446 5.78 17.26 10.13
CA SER A 446 6.20 18.20 11.18
C SER A 446 7.73 18.30 11.28
N GLU A 447 8.46 17.19 11.19
CA GLU A 447 9.93 17.16 11.14
C GLU A 447 10.47 17.93 9.92
N ALA A 448 9.89 17.67 8.74
CA ALA A 448 10.29 18.35 7.50
C ALA A 448 10.05 19.88 7.56
N ALA A 449 8.98 20.32 8.23
CA ALA A 449 8.71 21.74 8.46
C ALA A 449 9.71 22.37 9.44
N ALA A 450 10.03 21.69 10.53
CA ALA A 450 11.00 22.16 11.52
C ALA A 450 12.41 22.30 10.95
N GLY A 451 12.84 21.33 10.10
CA GLY A 451 14.13 21.37 9.41
C GLY A 451 14.27 22.58 8.44
N ARG A 452 13.17 22.95 7.77
CA ARG A 452 13.13 24.14 6.88
C ARG A 452 13.18 25.44 7.66
N GLY A 453 12.54 25.53 8.81
CA GLY A 453 12.55 26.71 9.68
C GLY A 453 13.95 27.04 10.23
N GLY A 454 14.69 26.06 10.68
CA GLY A 454 16.07 26.21 11.17
C GLY A 454 17.07 26.70 10.10
N ALA A 455 16.94 26.24 8.86
CA ALA A 455 17.76 26.69 7.73
C ALA A 455 17.46 28.16 7.35
N SER A 456 16.20 28.60 7.45
CA SER A 456 15.76 29.98 7.21
C SER A 456 16.31 30.94 8.27
N GLU A 457 16.28 30.58 9.55
CA GLU A 457 16.83 31.42 10.63
C GLU A 457 18.35 31.56 10.57
N ALA A 458 19.07 30.48 10.22
CA ALA A 458 20.52 30.52 10.03
C ALA A 458 20.93 31.41 8.82
N ALA A 459 20.15 31.38 7.73
CA ALA A 459 20.36 32.24 6.57
C ALA A 459 19.98 33.70 6.83
N ILE A 460 18.99 33.98 7.69
CA ILE A 460 18.59 35.34 8.08
C ILE A 460 19.62 35.98 9.01
N ARG A 461 20.22 35.24 9.96
CA ARG A 461 21.29 35.76 10.83
C ARG A 461 22.55 36.15 10.09
N SER A 462 22.83 35.57 8.92
CA SER A 462 23.99 35.96 8.08
C SER A 462 23.77 37.18 7.22
N LYS A 463 22.55 37.78 7.15
CA LYS A 463 22.17 38.92 6.28
C LYS A 463 21.56 40.12 7.01
N GLN A 464 21.62 40.20 8.33
CA GLN A 464 21.12 41.39 9.04
C GLN A 464 22.09 42.56 8.98
N GLY A 465 21.91 43.36 7.92
CA GLY A 465 22.28 44.74 7.75
C GLY A 465 21.30 45.38 6.77
N GLY A 466 20.12 45.85 7.24
CA GLY A 466 19.19 46.61 6.37
C GLY A 466 17.73 46.44 6.75
N SER A 467 17.16 47.56 7.19
CA SER A 467 15.82 47.80 7.73
C SER A 467 14.65 47.58 6.75
N SER A 468 13.53 47.23 7.31
CA SER A 468 12.13 47.71 7.16
C SER A 468 11.11 46.84 6.41
N GLU A 469 9.99 46.71 7.11
CA GLU A 469 8.58 46.65 6.75
C GLU A 469 7.91 45.30 6.46
N GLY A 470 7.06 44.92 7.37
CA GLY A 470 5.68 44.42 7.41
C GLY A 470 5.29 43.40 6.30
N GLY A 471 5.23 42.14 6.68
CA GLY A 471 4.51 41.10 5.97
C GLY A 471 4.02 40.04 6.94
N ASP A 472 2.72 39.96 7.09
CA ASP A 472 1.97 39.06 7.97
C ASP A 472 2.30 37.59 7.63
N SER A 473 3.16 36.95 8.43
CA SER A 473 3.44 35.53 8.33
C SER A 473 2.56 34.77 9.33
N ARG A 474 1.35 34.43 8.91
CA ARG A 474 0.55 33.40 9.59
C ARG A 474 1.23 32.06 9.36
N GLY A 475 1.92 31.59 10.38
CA GLY A 475 2.37 30.21 10.49
C GLY A 475 1.16 29.31 10.72
N GLY A 476 0.55 28.85 9.63
CA GLY A 476 -0.42 27.77 9.68
C GLY A 476 0.33 26.44 9.71
N GLY A 477 0.26 25.69 10.79
CA GLY A 477 0.46 24.25 10.77
C GLY A 477 -0.68 23.69 9.92
N GLY A 478 -0.44 23.45 8.63
CA GLY A 478 -1.46 22.94 7.72
C GLY A 478 -1.82 21.51 8.11
N GLU A 479 -3.09 21.29 8.44
CA GLU A 479 -3.69 19.97 8.35
C GLU A 479 -3.47 19.45 6.92
N SER A 480 -3.13 18.15 6.78
CA SER A 480 -3.02 17.49 5.49
C SER A 480 -4.33 17.70 4.72
N LEU A 481 -4.25 18.28 3.52
CA LEU A 481 -5.41 18.56 2.67
C LEU A 481 -6.02 17.28 2.08
N VAL A 482 -5.31 16.17 2.18
CA VAL A 482 -5.77 14.85 1.71
C VAL A 482 -5.89 13.97 2.94
N GLY A 483 -7.10 13.59 3.28
CA GLY A 483 -7.35 12.53 4.24
C GLY A 483 -6.81 11.19 3.72
N GLN A 484 -7.41 10.09 4.14
CA GLN A 484 -7.06 8.76 3.61
C GLN A 484 -7.52 8.61 2.16
N LEU A 485 -6.65 8.06 1.30
CA LEU A 485 -6.95 7.76 -0.10
C LEU A 485 -7.62 6.38 -0.26
N VAL A 486 -8.15 6.13 -1.45
CA VAL A 486 -8.64 4.82 -1.89
C VAL A 486 -7.75 4.33 -3.01
N SER A 487 -7.24 3.10 -2.92
CA SER A 487 -6.56 2.48 -4.04
C SER A 487 -7.55 2.08 -5.12
N GLY A 488 -7.38 2.60 -6.31
CA GLY A 488 -8.11 2.14 -7.51
C GLY A 488 -7.50 0.87 -8.13
N ALA A 489 -6.28 0.50 -7.77
CA ALA A 489 -5.55 -0.67 -8.25
C ALA A 489 -5.61 -1.84 -7.25
N GLY A 490 -5.38 -3.06 -7.74
CA GLY A 490 -5.09 -4.21 -6.88
C GLY A 490 -3.64 -4.16 -6.40
N HIS A 491 -3.35 -4.73 -5.23
CA HIS A 491 -2.03 -4.83 -4.63
C HIS A 491 -1.91 -6.16 -3.89
N ASP A 492 -0.70 -6.55 -3.48
CA ASP A 492 -0.50 -7.74 -2.66
C ASP A 492 -1.33 -7.71 -1.37
N ALA A 493 -1.60 -6.50 -0.84
CA ALA A 493 -2.49 -6.27 0.30
C ALA A 493 -3.90 -6.85 0.08
N LEU A 494 -4.38 -6.96 -1.16
CA LEU A 494 -5.67 -7.59 -1.47
C LEU A 494 -5.67 -9.08 -1.09
N ALA A 495 -4.61 -9.81 -1.44
CA ALA A 495 -4.45 -11.21 -1.07
C ALA A 495 -4.18 -11.35 0.44
N MET A 496 -3.31 -10.49 1.00
CA MET A 496 -2.96 -10.54 2.41
C MET A 496 -4.16 -10.28 3.33
N ALA A 497 -5.14 -9.46 2.89
CA ALA A 497 -6.36 -9.17 3.62
C ALA A 497 -7.25 -10.40 3.90
N GLU A 498 -7.06 -11.49 3.14
CA GLU A 498 -7.80 -12.74 3.40
C GLU A 498 -7.49 -13.34 4.78
N ARG A 499 -6.32 -13.01 5.38
CA ARG A 499 -5.88 -13.58 6.66
C ARG A 499 -5.39 -12.57 7.67
N PHE A 500 -4.98 -11.37 7.25
CA PHE A 500 -4.29 -10.42 8.11
C PHE A 500 -4.99 -9.06 8.10
N LYS A 501 -4.78 -8.28 9.17
CA LYS A 501 -5.01 -6.84 9.15
C LYS A 501 -4.08 -6.21 8.15
N ILE A 502 -4.59 -5.35 7.27
CA ILE A 502 -3.79 -4.67 6.27
C ILE A 502 -3.79 -3.17 6.48
N GLY A 503 -2.72 -2.52 6.08
CA GLY A 503 -2.60 -1.08 5.90
C GLY A 503 -1.76 -0.75 4.68
N MET A 504 -1.99 0.40 4.08
CA MET A 504 -1.20 0.85 2.93
C MET A 504 -0.83 2.32 3.06
N LEU A 505 0.34 2.66 2.51
CA LEU A 505 0.85 4.03 2.40
C LEU A 505 1.15 4.31 0.93
N PHE A 506 0.47 5.32 0.35
CA PHE A 506 0.76 5.78 -0.99
C PHE A 506 1.83 6.85 -1.01
N VAL A 507 2.67 6.80 -2.05
CA VAL A 507 3.72 7.76 -2.35
C VAL A 507 3.39 8.45 -3.66
N ARG A 508 3.55 9.76 -3.69
CA ARG A 508 3.30 10.56 -4.89
C ARG A 508 4.12 10.06 -6.08
N CYS A 509 3.45 9.85 -7.20
CA CYS A 509 4.07 9.64 -8.50
C CYS A 509 3.67 10.77 -9.47
N LEU A 510 4.61 11.15 -10.35
CA LEU A 510 4.39 12.26 -11.28
C LEU A 510 3.35 11.90 -12.33
N ASP A 511 2.39 12.81 -12.51
CA ASP A 511 1.27 12.72 -13.45
C ASP A 511 0.40 11.46 -13.27
N GLY A 512 0.58 10.73 -12.16
CA GLY A 512 -0.11 9.48 -11.91
C GLY A 512 0.28 8.34 -12.86
N VAL A 513 1.41 8.48 -13.54
CA VAL A 513 1.87 7.49 -14.52
C VAL A 513 2.44 6.27 -13.80
N SER A 514 1.93 5.09 -14.15
CA SER A 514 2.47 3.78 -13.78
C SER A 514 2.42 2.83 -14.96
N HIS A 515 3.05 1.65 -14.86
CA HIS A 515 3.17 0.65 -15.93
C HIS A 515 3.75 1.26 -17.22
N SER A 516 4.74 2.13 -17.08
CA SER A 516 5.35 2.88 -18.18
C SER A 516 6.77 3.30 -17.82
N PRO A 517 7.69 3.40 -18.78
CA PRO A 517 9.03 3.96 -18.55
C PRO A 517 9.01 5.45 -18.18
N LEU A 518 7.86 6.12 -18.30
CA LEU A 518 7.66 7.50 -17.85
C LEU A 518 7.29 7.61 -16.38
N GLU A 519 7.08 6.51 -15.69
CA GLU A 519 6.81 6.45 -14.26
C GLU A 519 7.93 7.11 -13.46
N ARG A 520 7.55 7.98 -12.53
CA ARG A 520 8.53 8.74 -11.76
C ARG A 520 7.99 9.11 -10.37
N ALA A 521 8.84 8.87 -9.36
CA ALA A 521 8.71 9.45 -8.03
C ALA A 521 9.90 10.40 -7.79
N GLU A 522 9.73 11.41 -6.93
CA GLU A 522 10.83 12.31 -6.58
C GLU A 522 11.61 11.78 -5.37
N PRO A 523 12.93 12.01 -5.30
CA PRO A 523 13.76 11.52 -4.18
C PRO A 523 13.24 11.97 -2.82
N GLU A 524 12.69 13.18 -2.74
CA GLU A 524 12.13 13.76 -1.52
C GLU A 524 10.87 13.05 -1.06
N ASP A 525 10.03 12.59 -1.99
CA ASP A 525 8.81 11.86 -1.69
C ASP A 525 9.12 10.43 -1.22
N VAL A 526 10.13 9.80 -1.86
CA VAL A 526 10.65 8.48 -1.46
C VAL A 526 11.24 8.56 -0.04
N ALA A 527 12.06 9.56 0.24
CA ALA A 527 12.64 9.77 1.57
C ALA A 527 11.56 10.07 2.63
N PHE A 528 10.55 10.87 2.28
CA PHE A 528 9.42 11.14 3.16
C PHE A 528 8.67 9.86 3.52
N ALA A 529 8.33 9.04 2.54
CA ALA A 529 7.61 7.78 2.76
C ALA A 529 8.45 6.77 3.57
N ALA A 530 9.76 6.70 3.33
CA ALA A 530 10.67 5.87 4.11
C ALA A 530 10.67 6.27 5.60
N ARG A 531 10.70 7.58 5.88
CA ARG A 531 10.60 8.12 7.25
C ARG A 531 9.24 7.84 7.87
N ALA A 532 8.15 8.06 7.13
CA ALA A 532 6.80 7.77 7.61
C ALA A 532 6.64 6.29 7.98
N LEU A 533 7.11 5.37 7.14
CA LEU A 533 7.11 3.95 7.45
C LEU A 533 7.96 3.63 8.69
N ALA A 534 9.15 4.25 8.82
CA ALA A 534 10.01 4.04 9.99
C ALA A 534 9.38 4.58 11.28
N HIS A 535 8.68 5.71 11.24
CA HIS A 535 7.89 6.24 12.38
C HIS A 535 6.75 5.30 12.77
N TYR A 536 6.01 4.78 11.79
CA TYR A 536 4.98 3.77 12.05
C TYR A 536 5.56 2.55 12.75
N LEU A 537 6.65 1.99 12.22
CA LEU A 537 7.29 0.83 12.82
C LEU A 537 7.88 1.13 14.21
N ARG A 538 8.36 2.35 14.46
CA ARG A 538 8.82 2.80 15.79
C ARG A 538 7.67 2.84 16.79
N GLU A 539 6.52 3.43 16.42
CA GLU A 539 5.31 3.44 17.25
C GLU A 539 4.91 2.01 17.66
N VAL A 540 4.93 1.07 16.72
CA VAL A 540 4.64 -0.34 17.01
C VAL A 540 5.65 -0.98 17.98
N GLN A 541 6.93 -0.55 17.96
CA GLN A 541 7.93 -1.03 18.93
C GLN A 541 7.66 -0.46 20.33
N GLU A 542 7.32 0.82 20.44
CA GLU A 542 7.01 1.52 21.70
C GLU A 542 5.75 0.95 22.37
N ASP A 543 4.70 0.64 21.61
CA ASP A 543 3.49 0.00 22.12
C ASP A 543 3.77 -1.39 22.72
N ALA A 544 4.72 -2.13 22.16
CA ALA A 544 5.13 -3.43 22.69
C ALA A 544 5.85 -3.32 24.05
N GLU A 545 6.65 -2.26 24.25
CA GLU A 545 7.31 -1.98 25.56
C GLU A 545 6.29 -1.53 26.62
N GLY A 546 5.31 -0.70 26.25
CA GLY A 546 4.27 -0.18 27.16
C GLY A 546 3.26 -1.23 27.64
N GLY A 547 3.00 -2.26 26.84
CA GLY A 547 2.07 -3.36 27.17
C GLY A 547 2.56 -4.30 28.26
N GLU A 548 3.88 -4.49 28.40
CA GLU A 548 4.47 -5.35 29.47
C GLU A 548 4.47 -4.68 30.85
N GLY A 549 4.45 -3.34 30.93
CA GLY A 549 4.45 -2.58 32.20
C GLY A 549 3.06 -2.32 32.83
N GLY A 550 1.98 -2.43 32.06
CA GLY A 550 0.61 -2.01 32.48
C GLY A 550 -0.29 -3.11 33.05
N GLY A 551 0.05 -4.38 32.82
CA GLY A 551 -0.78 -5.54 33.25
C GLY A 551 -0.79 -5.80 34.76
N GLY A 552 0.31 -5.47 35.47
CA GLY A 552 0.45 -5.74 36.90
C GLY A 552 -0.29 -4.74 37.81
N ALA A 553 -0.37 -3.48 37.42
CA ALA A 553 -0.91 -2.42 38.30
C ALA A 553 -2.45 -2.28 38.27
N LYS A 554 -3.12 -2.77 37.21
CA LYS A 554 -4.59 -2.74 37.13
C LYS A 554 -5.26 -3.95 37.79
N GLU A 555 -4.57 -5.06 37.94
CA GLU A 555 -5.09 -6.27 38.59
C GLU A 555 -4.95 -6.22 40.12
N GLU A 556 -3.93 -5.54 40.63
CA GLU A 556 -3.72 -5.36 42.06
C GLU A 556 -4.74 -4.38 42.68
N LYS A 557 -5.15 -3.33 42.00
CA LYS A 557 -6.22 -2.40 42.44
C LYS A 557 -7.62 -3.03 42.40
N ARG A 558 -7.84 -4.10 41.66
CA ARG A 558 -9.12 -4.84 41.64
C ARG A 558 -9.25 -5.89 42.73
N ARG A 559 -8.13 -6.32 43.33
CA ARG A 559 -8.12 -7.27 44.46
C ARG A 559 -8.26 -6.57 45.82
N GLU A 560 -7.76 -5.34 45.96
CA GLU A 560 -7.91 -4.60 47.22
C GLU A 560 -9.31 -4.00 47.44
N GLY A 561 -10.14 -3.85 46.39
CA GLY A 561 -11.50 -3.33 46.49
C GLY A 561 -12.61 -4.35 46.84
N ARG A 562 -12.27 -5.64 47.08
CA ARG A 562 -13.25 -6.69 47.39
C ARG A 562 -13.10 -7.33 48.80
N GLY A 563 -12.35 -6.70 49.69
CA GLY A 563 -12.11 -7.23 51.03
C GLY A 563 -12.63 -6.32 52.16
N GLY A 564 -13.90 -5.95 52.12
CA GLY A 564 -14.48 -5.17 53.17
C GLY A 564 -16.00 -5.10 53.09
N GLU A 565 -16.65 -6.24 53.47
CA GLU A 565 -18.01 -6.25 54.08
C GLU A 565 -18.33 -7.71 54.40
N LEU A 566 -18.17 -8.04 55.66
CA LEU A 566 -18.96 -9.03 56.42
C LEU A 566 -19.25 -8.42 57.76
#